data_09d4f994b506b89f721a8f8e77b74367
#
_entry.id   09d4f994b506b89f721a8f8e77b74367
#
_cell.length_a   1.000
_cell.length_b   1.000
_cell.length_c   1.000
_cell.angle_alpha   90.00
_cell.angle_beta   90.00
_cell.angle_gamma   90.00
#
_symmetry.space_group_name_H-M   'P 1'
#
loop_
_entity.id
_entity.type
_entity.pdbx_description
1 polymer ?
#
loop_
_entity_poly.entity_id
_entity_poly.type
_entity_poly.pdbx_seq_one_letter_code
_entity_poly.pdbx_strand_id
1 'polypeptide(L)'
;WPKSMRWAANTMRWVRPLHGILAILEGKVVPIRVPLTETAALVAGNETVGHRFLAPAKFAVSGFADYAAKLRKAHVILDAAERRKVISQEGGVRAASEGLTVRKDDGLLDEVSGLVEWPVTLIGSIDDEFMDIPPEVLTATMRKNQKYFAMETTSGALAPHFIVVANRETADGGKAIVAGNERVLRARLADAKFFWDLDRKVKLESREGSLKNVTFHAKLGTLADKMARVRVLATEIAQYVPGADKDKVRRAADLA
;
A
#
# COMPACT_ATOMS: atom_id res chain seq x y z
N TRP A 1 -12.65 -15.59 0.97
CA TRP A 1 -11.50 -14.73 1.37
C TRP A 1 -11.16 -14.89 2.84
N PRO A 2 -9.86 -14.95 3.22
CA PRO A 2 -9.43 -15.03 4.61
C PRO A 2 -9.92 -13.84 5.45
N LYS A 3 -9.95 -12.64 4.86
CA LYS A 3 -10.45 -11.41 5.48
C LYS A 3 -11.76 -11.00 4.82
N SER A 4 -12.87 -11.53 5.30
CA SER A 4 -14.21 -11.11 4.90
C SER A 4 -14.95 -10.49 6.08
N MET A 5 -15.86 -9.58 5.79
CA MET A 5 -16.63 -8.85 6.79
C MET A 5 -18.12 -9.20 6.71
N ARG A 6 -18.81 -9.01 7.81
CA ARG A 6 -20.27 -8.87 7.86
C ARG A 6 -20.61 -7.39 7.96
N TRP A 7 -21.80 -7.01 7.51
CA TRP A 7 -22.27 -5.64 7.64
C TRP A 7 -23.77 -5.61 7.99
N ALA A 8 -24.18 -4.65 8.77
CA ALA A 8 -25.51 -4.54 9.33
C ALA A 8 -25.98 -5.86 10.00
N ALA A 9 -27.23 -6.24 9.83
CA ALA A 9 -27.80 -7.51 10.34
C ALA A 9 -27.61 -8.70 9.39
N ASN A 10 -26.78 -8.57 8.33
CA ASN A 10 -26.60 -9.61 7.33
C ASN A 10 -25.81 -10.81 7.89
N THR A 11 -26.20 -12.01 7.49
CA THR A 11 -25.44 -13.24 7.76
C THR A 11 -24.35 -13.50 6.74
N MET A 12 -24.50 -12.93 5.54
CA MET A 12 -23.56 -13.05 4.45
C MET A 12 -22.19 -12.44 4.80
N ARG A 13 -21.14 -13.11 4.37
CA ARG A 13 -19.75 -12.62 4.45
C ARG A 13 -19.19 -12.37 3.07
N TRP A 14 -18.61 -11.20 2.87
CA TRP A 14 -17.93 -10.80 1.63
C TRP A 14 -16.76 -9.89 1.92
N VAL A 15 -15.93 -9.62 0.92
CA VAL A 15 -14.74 -8.74 1.09
C VAL A 15 -15.16 -7.34 1.55
N ARG A 16 -16.23 -6.80 0.96
CA ARG A 16 -16.83 -5.50 1.29
C ARG A 16 -18.36 -5.60 1.19
N PRO A 17 -19.12 -4.67 1.81
CA PRO A 17 -20.57 -4.64 1.66
C PRO A 17 -21.01 -4.58 0.19
N LEU A 18 -21.87 -5.50 -0.22
CA LEU A 18 -22.49 -5.48 -1.54
C LEU A 18 -23.67 -4.49 -1.53
N HIS A 19 -23.68 -3.56 -2.49
CA HIS A 19 -24.75 -2.57 -2.66
C HIS A 19 -25.71 -2.89 -3.80
N GLY A 20 -25.27 -3.69 -4.77
CA GLY A 20 -26.07 -4.09 -5.92
C GLY A 20 -25.38 -5.20 -6.70
N ILE A 21 -26.13 -5.81 -7.59
CA ILE A 21 -25.65 -6.82 -8.52
C ILE A 21 -26.13 -6.42 -9.89
N LEU A 22 -25.19 -6.31 -10.84
CA LEU A 22 -25.45 -6.12 -12.26
C LEU A 22 -25.22 -7.44 -12.97
N ALA A 23 -26.26 -7.99 -13.58
CA ALA A 23 -26.17 -9.23 -14.34
C ALA A 23 -27.08 -9.18 -15.58
N ILE A 24 -26.46 -9.12 -16.76
CA ILE A 24 -27.16 -8.99 -18.04
C ILE A 24 -26.57 -10.01 -19.02
N LEU A 25 -27.44 -10.77 -19.67
CA LEU A 25 -27.10 -11.68 -20.76
C LEU A 25 -28.02 -11.38 -21.91
N GLU A 26 -27.48 -11.15 -23.09
CA GLU A 26 -28.23 -10.85 -24.33
C GLU A 26 -29.29 -9.74 -24.16
N GLY A 27 -28.90 -8.67 -23.43
CA GLY A 27 -29.76 -7.50 -23.15
C GLY A 27 -30.82 -7.74 -22.09
N LYS A 28 -30.95 -8.91 -21.49
CA LYS A 28 -31.92 -9.26 -20.47
C LYS A 28 -31.26 -9.44 -19.11
N VAL A 29 -31.93 -8.98 -18.04
CA VAL A 29 -31.46 -9.19 -16.66
C VAL A 29 -31.54 -10.68 -16.33
N VAL A 30 -30.42 -11.24 -15.85
CA VAL A 30 -30.37 -12.59 -15.30
C VAL A 30 -30.91 -12.56 -13.88
N PRO A 31 -31.92 -13.35 -13.51
CA PRO A 31 -32.59 -13.27 -12.21
C PRO A 31 -31.75 -13.92 -11.09
N ILE A 32 -30.70 -13.24 -10.68
CA ILE A 32 -29.85 -13.67 -9.55
C ILE A 32 -30.38 -13.05 -8.27
N ARG A 33 -30.56 -13.87 -7.25
CA ARG A 33 -30.94 -13.44 -5.90
C ARG A 33 -29.91 -13.92 -4.88
N VAL A 34 -29.30 -13.00 -4.17
CA VAL A 34 -28.33 -13.28 -3.09
C VAL A 34 -28.97 -12.94 -1.75
N PRO A 35 -29.27 -13.95 -0.91
CA PRO A 35 -29.85 -13.70 0.41
C PRO A 35 -28.87 -12.99 1.31
N LEU A 36 -29.31 -11.93 1.98
CA LEU A 36 -28.55 -11.18 2.98
C LEU A 36 -28.97 -11.55 4.39
N THR A 37 -30.29 -11.67 4.60
CA THR A 37 -30.94 -12.13 5.83
C THR A 37 -32.04 -13.12 5.47
N GLU A 38 -32.81 -13.60 6.45
CA GLU A 38 -33.97 -14.44 6.20
C GLU A 38 -35.08 -13.73 5.37
N THR A 39 -35.18 -12.40 5.51
CA THR A 39 -36.21 -11.59 4.86
C THR A 39 -35.70 -10.67 3.76
N ALA A 40 -34.39 -10.38 3.71
CA ALA A 40 -33.78 -9.45 2.77
C ALA A 40 -32.82 -10.15 1.79
N ALA A 41 -32.82 -9.70 0.54
CA ALA A 41 -31.91 -10.19 -0.48
C ALA A 41 -31.52 -9.05 -1.46
N LEU A 42 -30.33 -9.14 -2.03
CA LEU A 42 -29.94 -8.40 -3.22
C LEU A 42 -30.45 -9.15 -4.46
N VAL A 43 -31.15 -8.42 -5.32
CA VAL A 43 -31.63 -8.94 -6.60
C VAL A 43 -30.84 -8.25 -7.71
N ALA A 44 -30.42 -9.03 -8.70
CA ALA A 44 -29.74 -8.50 -9.86
C ALA A 44 -30.65 -7.57 -10.67
N GLY A 45 -30.07 -6.53 -11.21
CA GLY A 45 -30.72 -5.55 -12.05
C GLY A 45 -29.87 -5.12 -13.23
N ASN A 46 -30.27 -4.04 -13.86
CA ASN A 46 -29.51 -3.39 -14.94
C ASN A 46 -29.08 -1.97 -14.60
N GLU A 47 -29.21 -1.56 -13.33
CA GLU A 47 -28.78 -0.24 -12.86
C GLU A 47 -27.44 -0.32 -12.13
N THR A 48 -26.63 0.70 -12.33
CA THR A 48 -25.36 0.92 -11.62
C THR A 48 -25.18 2.40 -11.29
N VAL A 49 -24.08 2.74 -10.65
CA VAL A 49 -23.67 4.11 -10.33
C VAL A 49 -22.27 4.38 -10.90
N GLY A 50 -21.97 5.64 -11.14
CA GLY A 50 -20.64 6.10 -11.49
C GLY A 50 -19.79 6.42 -10.27
N HIS A 51 -18.81 7.30 -10.48
CA HIS A 51 -17.93 7.77 -9.42
C HIS A 51 -18.73 8.45 -8.31
N ARG A 52 -18.48 8.04 -7.07
CA ARG A 52 -19.25 8.40 -5.88
C ARG A 52 -19.50 9.90 -5.71
N PHE A 53 -18.54 10.74 -6.08
CA PHE A 53 -18.62 12.19 -5.93
C PHE A 53 -18.85 12.94 -7.25
N LEU A 54 -18.29 12.44 -8.37
CA LEU A 54 -18.35 13.14 -9.65
C LEU A 54 -19.60 12.78 -10.45
N ALA A 55 -20.16 11.56 -10.26
CA ALA A 55 -21.35 11.09 -10.96
C ALA A 55 -22.16 10.11 -10.09
N PRO A 56 -22.77 10.56 -8.96
CA PRO A 56 -23.42 9.67 -8.01
C PRO A 56 -24.78 9.15 -8.45
N ALA A 57 -25.35 9.67 -9.55
CA ALA A 57 -26.66 9.25 -10.03
C ALA A 57 -26.62 7.82 -10.60
N LYS A 58 -27.69 7.06 -10.35
CA LYS A 58 -27.90 5.75 -10.98
C LYS A 58 -28.22 5.88 -12.46
N PHE A 59 -27.77 4.92 -13.22
CA PHE A 59 -28.11 4.80 -14.64
C PHE A 59 -28.27 3.33 -15.03
N ALA A 60 -29.18 3.07 -15.98
CA ALA A 60 -29.38 1.75 -16.53
C ALA A 60 -28.39 1.45 -17.64
N VAL A 61 -28.06 0.16 -17.81
CA VAL A 61 -27.19 -0.36 -18.86
C VAL A 61 -27.84 -1.56 -19.55
N SER A 62 -27.50 -1.76 -20.81
CA SER A 62 -28.08 -2.81 -21.66
C SER A 62 -27.13 -3.96 -21.98
N GLY A 63 -25.82 -3.81 -21.68
CA GLY A 63 -24.79 -4.80 -21.94
C GLY A 63 -23.40 -4.24 -21.67
N PHE A 64 -22.36 -5.05 -21.91
CA PHE A 64 -20.98 -4.70 -21.52
C PHE A 64 -20.47 -3.43 -22.21
N ALA A 65 -20.67 -3.27 -23.51
CA ALA A 65 -20.19 -2.08 -24.23
C ALA A 65 -20.84 -0.78 -23.72
N ASP A 66 -22.16 -0.82 -23.49
CA ASP A 66 -22.92 0.29 -22.92
C ASP A 66 -22.47 0.59 -21.46
N TYR A 67 -22.25 -0.45 -20.68
CA TYR A 67 -21.73 -0.35 -19.31
C TYR A 67 -20.36 0.35 -19.27
N ALA A 68 -19.39 -0.12 -20.06
CA ALA A 68 -18.06 0.45 -20.11
C ALA A 68 -18.07 1.93 -20.57
N ALA A 69 -18.86 2.23 -21.60
CA ALA A 69 -19.00 3.58 -22.14
C ALA A 69 -19.65 4.55 -21.13
N LYS A 70 -20.70 4.11 -20.44
CA LYS A 70 -21.40 4.92 -19.43
C LYS A 70 -20.57 5.12 -18.17
N LEU A 71 -19.85 4.08 -17.70
CA LEU A 71 -18.94 4.19 -16.59
C LEU A 71 -17.85 5.23 -16.87
N ARG A 72 -17.24 5.19 -18.05
CA ARG A 72 -16.21 6.17 -18.42
C ARG A 72 -16.75 7.61 -18.40
N LYS A 73 -17.95 7.85 -18.92
CA LYS A 73 -18.64 9.16 -18.84
C LYS A 73 -18.97 9.54 -17.38
N ALA A 74 -19.15 8.56 -16.54
CA ALA A 74 -19.42 8.70 -15.11
C ALA A 74 -18.15 8.65 -14.24
N HIS A 75 -16.99 8.96 -14.80
CA HIS A 75 -15.68 9.05 -14.13
C HIS A 75 -15.25 7.73 -13.45
N VAL A 76 -15.44 6.61 -14.16
CA VAL A 76 -14.94 5.30 -13.75
C VAL A 76 -14.22 4.66 -14.93
N ILE A 77 -12.93 4.43 -14.81
CA ILE A 77 -12.14 3.65 -15.76
C ILE A 77 -12.22 2.18 -15.30
N LEU A 78 -12.97 1.37 -16.03
CA LEU A 78 -13.23 -0.02 -15.66
C LEU A 78 -11.98 -0.90 -15.76
N ASP A 79 -11.18 -0.73 -16.82
CA ASP A 79 -9.99 -1.52 -17.06
C ASP A 79 -8.84 -1.13 -16.12
N ALA A 80 -8.36 -2.09 -15.33
CA ALA A 80 -7.24 -1.88 -14.43
C ALA A 80 -5.92 -1.60 -15.16
N ALA A 81 -5.71 -2.21 -16.34
CA ALA A 81 -4.50 -1.94 -17.12
C ALA A 81 -4.49 -0.51 -17.66
N GLU A 82 -5.66 0.02 -18.02
CA GLU A 82 -5.81 1.43 -18.41
C GLU A 82 -5.53 2.36 -17.23
N ARG A 83 -6.09 2.11 -16.04
CA ARG A 83 -5.79 2.92 -14.83
C ARG A 83 -4.31 2.92 -14.51
N ARG A 84 -3.66 1.74 -14.57
CA ARG A 84 -2.21 1.59 -14.40
C ARG A 84 -1.43 2.47 -15.39
N LYS A 85 -1.82 2.45 -16.66
CA LYS A 85 -1.20 3.25 -17.71
C LYS A 85 -1.35 4.75 -17.44
N VAL A 86 -2.54 5.21 -17.06
CA VAL A 86 -2.80 6.61 -16.69
C VAL A 86 -1.91 7.05 -15.54
N ILE A 87 -1.86 6.28 -14.45
CA ILE A 87 -1.02 6.59 -13.27
C ILE A 87 0.45 6.70 -13.67
N SER A 88 0.95 5.73 -14.43
CA SER A 88 2.36 5.72 -14.85
C SER A 88 2.71 6.88 -15.76
N GLN A 89 1.87 7.18 -16.75
CA GLN A 89 2.11 8.24 -17.72
C GLN A 89 2.01 9.63 -17.07
N GLU A 90 0.93 9.91 -16.35
CA GLU A 90 0.75 11.20 -15.68
C GLU A 90 1.79 11.42 -14.57
N GLY A 91 2.09 10.37 -13.78
CA GLY A 91 3.15 10.44 -12.78
C GLY A 91 4.50 10.78 -13.40
N GLY A 92 4.83 10.14 -14.52
CA GLY A 92 6.04 10.44 -15.28
C GLY A 92 6.10 11.88 -15.82
N VAL A 93 5.00 12.37 -16.38
CA VAL A 93 4.90 13.77 -16.87
C VAL A 93 5.10 14.77 -15.72
N ARG A 94 4.45 14.53 -14.59
CA ARG A 94 4.60 15.41 -13.41
C ARG A 94 5.99 15.36 -12.82
N ALA A 95 6.61 14.18 -12.75
CA ALA A 95 7.99 14.05 -12.29
C ALA A 95 8.96 14.81 -13.21
N ALA A 96 8.76 14.68 -14.52
CA ALA A 96 9.60 15.36 -15.51
C ALA A 96 9.47 16.91 -15.43
N SER A 97 8.30 17.45 -15.04
CA SER A 97 8.14 18.91 -14.85
C SER A 97 8.98 19.45 -13.69
N GLU A 98 9.37 18.61 -12.75
CA GLU A 98 10.27 18.93 -11.63
C GLU A 98 11.73 18.51 -11.91
N GLY A 99 12.05 18.05 -13.13
CA GLY A 99 13.37 17.51 -13.47
C GLY A 99 13.70 16.18 -12.79
N LEU A 100 12.69 15.44 -12.37
CA LEU A 100 12.77 14.20 -11.60
C LEU A 100 12.21 13.01 -12.38
N THR A 101 12.39 11.82 -11.84
CA THR A 101 11.77 10.57 -12.33
C THR A 101 11.03 9.87 -11.21
N VAL A 102 10.00 9.11 -11.55
CA VAL A 102 9.29 8.25 -10.59
C VAL A 102 10.09 6.97 -10.42
N ARG A 103 10.44 6.61 -9.19
CA ARG A 103 11.08 5.32 -8.89
C ARG A 103 10.16 4.18 -9.28
N LYS A 104 10.67 3.25 -10.08
CA LYS A 104 9.90 2.12 -10.57
C LYS A 104 9.48 1.19 -9.42
N ASP A 105 8.18 0.97 -9.26
CA ASP A 105 7.58 0.01 -8.33
C ASP A 105 6.29 -0.57 -8.95
N ASP A 106 6.45 -1.64 -9.72
CA ASP A 106 5.34 -2.29 -10.41
C ASP A 106 4.30 -2.86 -9.44
N GLY A 107 4.76 -3.38 -8.28
CA GLY A 107 3.86 -3.92 -7.26
C GLY A 107 2.99 -2.83 -6.60
N LEU A 108 3.57 -1.67 -6.32
CA LEU A 108 2.81 -0.51 -5.82
C LEU A 108 1.85 0.02 -6.89
N LEU A 109 2.28 0.07 -8.14
CA LEU A 109 1.45 0.53 -9.26
C LEU A 109 0.23 -0.38 -9.46
N ASP A 110 0.40 -1.69 -9.35
CA ASP A 110 -0.70 -2.65 -9.38
C ASP A 110 -1.66 -2.45 -8.20
N GLU A 111 -1.12 -2.29 -6.99
CA GLU A 111 -1.93 -2.04 -5.80
C GLU A 111 -2.73 -0.74 -5.91
N VAL A 112 -2.09 0.37 -6.26
CA VAL A 112 -2.72 1.69 -6.35
C VAL A 112 -3.77 1.73 -7.47
N SER A 113 -3.51 1.09 -8.61
CA SER A 113 -4.49 1.00 -9.69
C SER A 113 -5.79 0.29 -9.29
N GLY A 114 -5.73 -0.59 -8.27
CA GLY A 114 -6.88 -1.23 -7.65
C GLY A 114 -7.60 -0.40 -6.59
N LEU A 115 -7.01 0.70 -6.13
CA LEU A 115 -7.58 1.56 -5.07
C LEU A 115 -8.37 2.75 -5.61
N VAL A 116 -8.27 3.06 -6.89
CA VAL A 116 -8.89 4.23 -7.53
C VAL A 116 -9.71 3.82 -8.73
N GLU A 117 -10.76 4.59 -9.04
CA GLU A 117 -11.62 4.44 -10.21
C GLU A 117 -11.32 5.50 -11.28
N TRP A 118 -10.88 6.68 -10.83
CA TRP A 118 -10.54 7.83 -11.65
C TRP A 118 -9.22 8.43 -11.15
N PRO A 119 -8.08 7.85 -11.54
CA PRO A 119 -6.78 8.24 -11.01
C PRO A 119 -6.40 9.66 -11.40
N VAL A 120 -5.97 10.44 -10.43
CA VAL A 120 -5.40 11.78 -10.57
C VAL A 120 -4.09 11.82 -9.81
N THR A 121 -2.98 11.97 -10.53
CA THR A 121 -1.66 12.03 -9.90
C THR A 121 -1.36 13.44 -9.39
N LEU A 122 -0.79 13.54 -8.21
CA LEU A 122 -0.39 14.80 -7.58
C LEU A 122 1.03 14.66 -7.02
N ILE A 123 1.78 15.76 -6.98
CA ILE A 123 3.11 15.81 -6.35
C ILE A 123 2.98 16.43 -4.97
N GLY A 124 3.60 15.78 -3.98
CA GLY A 124 3.83 16.33 -2.65
C GLY A 124 5.31 16.42 -2.33
N SER A 125 5.64 17.17 -1.30
CA SER A 125 7.00 17.44 -0.84
C SER A 125 7.28 16.72 0.48
N ILE A 126 8.55 16.37 0.69
CA ILE A 126 9.10 15.89 1.95
C ILE A 126 9.92 17.03 2.55
N ASP A 127 9.72 17.32 3.83
CA ASP A 127 10.49 18.37 4.50
C ASP A 127 11.97 17.95 4.58
N ASP A 128 12.87 18.90 4.33
CA ASP A 128 14.32 18.66 4.23
C ASP A 128 14.91 18.01 5.49
N GLU A 129 14.34 18.30 6.67
CA GLU A 129 14.78 17.72 7.94
C GLU A 129 14.68 16.18 8.01
N PHE A 130 13.89 15.55 7.13
CA PHE A 130 13.77 14.10 7.06
C PHE A 130 14.69 13.44 6.05
N MET A 131 15.35 14.21 5.19
CA MET A 131 16.19 13.68 4.13
C MET A 131 17.53 13.08 4.61
N ASP A 132 17.88 13.25 5.90
CA ASP A 132 19.00 12.57 6.57
C ASP A 132 18.65 11.14 7.03
N ILE A 133 17.37 10.76 7.01
CA ILE A 133 16.92 9.38 7.25
C ILE A 133 17.33 8.50 6.06
N PRO A 134 17.77 7.24 6.27
CA PRO A 134 18.12 6.36 5.18
C PRO A 134 17.02 6.27 4.10
N PRO A 135 17.38 6.35 2.82
CA PRO A 135 16.41 6.31 1.70
C PRO A 135 15.49 5.09 1.73
N GLU A 136 15.98 3.96 2.27
CA GLU A 136 15.22 2.73 2.42
C GLU A 136 14.07 2.88 3.43
N VAL A 137 14.31 3.61 4.52
CA VAL A 137 13.30 3.88 5.57
C VAL A 137 12.25 4.84 5.03
N LEU A 138 12.67 5.91 4.34
CA LEU A 138 11.78 6.86 3.68
C LEU A 138 10.87 6.15 2.66
N THR A 139 11.49 5.40 1.74
CA THR A 139 10.77 4.65 0.70
C THR A 139 9.81 3.62 1.29
N ALA A 140 10.25 2.87 2.32
CA ALA A 140 9.40 1.88 2.97
C ALA A 140 8.19 2.53 3.67
N THR A 141 8.38 3.67 4.32
CA THR A 141 7.32 4.43 4.99
C THR A 141 6.30 4.94 3.98
N MET A 142 6.75 5.58 2.91
CA MET A 142 5.88 6.06 1.83
C MET A 142 5.10 4.92 1.17
N ARG A 143 5.79 3.85 0.81
CA ARG A 143 5.19 2.71 0.10
C ARG A 143 4.20 1.93 0.95
N LYS A 144 4.62 1.47 2.13
CA LYS A 144 3.82 0.55 2.96
C LYS A 144 2.62 1.23 3.60
N ASN A 145 2.82 2.44 4.12
CA ASN A 145 1.80 3.11 4.93
C ASN A 145 0.88 3.99 4.09
N GLN A 146 1.41 4.72 3.12
CA GLN A 146 0.69 5.78 2.41
C GLN A 146 0.44 5.49 0.93
N LYS A 147 1.07 4.46 0.35
CA LYS A 147 0.95 4.12 -1.07
C LYS A 147 1.44 5.25 -1.99
N TYR A 148 2.49 5.96 -1.58
CA TYR A 148 3.13 6.99 -2.38
C TYR A 148 4.30 6.42 -3.17
N PHE A 149 4.48 6.92 -4.37
CA PHE A 149 5.65 6.62 -5.21
C PHE A 149 6.77 7.61 -4.89
N ALA A 150 7.93 7.08 -4.59
CA ALA A 150 9.14 7.87 -4.41
C ALA A 150 9.60 8.48 -5.73
N MET A 151 10.21 9.65 -5.67
CA MET A 151 10.82 10.31 -6.82
C MET A 151 12.34 10.34 -6.67
N GLU A 152 13.03 10.31 -7.80
CA GLU A 152 14.47 10.25 -7.88
C GLU A 152 15.00 11.34 -8.80
N THR A 153 16.19 11.82 -8.49
CA THR A 153 16.97 12.68 -9.39
C THR A 153 17.48 11.86 -10.58
N THR A 154 18.01 12.52 -11.60
CA THR A 154 18.66 11.87 -12.75
C THR A 154 19.87 11.02 -12.36
N SER A 155 20.47 11.27 -11.19
CA SER A 155 21.57 10.46 -10.63
C SER A 155 21.09 9.22 -9.86
N GLY A 156 19.77 9.03 -9.71
CA GLY A 156 19.17 7.93 -8.94
C GLY A 156 19.10 8.17 -7.42
N ALA A 157 19.46 9.36 -6.95
CA ALA A 157 19.26 9.72 -5.54
C ALA A 157 17.79 10.02 -5.24
N LEU A 158 17.33 9.66 -4.03
CA LEU A 158 15.97 9.97 -3.59
C LEU A 158 15.78 11.49 -3.55
N ALA A 159 14.72 11.97 -4.20
CA ALA A 159 14.33 13.37 -4.20
C ALA A 159 13.36 13.68 -3.04
N PRO A 160 13.30 14.93 -2.54
CA PRO A 160 12.38 15.32 -1.46
C PRO A 160 10.94 15.50 -1.97
N HIS A 161 10.49 14.60 -2.85
CA HIS A 161 9.17 14.64 -3.48
C HIS A 161 8.58 13.24 -3.61
N PHE A 162 7.26 13.17 -3.68
CA PHE A 162 6.54 11.92 -3.90
C PHE A 162 5.33 12.13 -4.81
N ILE A 163 4.89 11.06 -5.48
CA ILE A 163 3.60 11.04 -6.19
C ILE A 163 2.57 10.37 -5.30
N VAL A 164 1.43 11.04 -5.12
CA VAL A 164 0.20 10.48 -4.56
C VAL A 164 -0.88 10.41 -5.65
N VAL A 165 -1.70 9.35 -5.62
CA VAL A 165 -2.79 9.17 -6.56
C VAL A 165 -4.11 9.39 -5.84
N ALA A 166 -4.80 10.47 -6.20
CA ALA A 166 -6.16 10.76 -5.77
C ALA A 166 -7.17 10.06 -6.67
N ASN A 167 -8.41 9.90 -6.16
CA ASN A 167 -9.50 9.28 -6.94
C ASN A 167 -10.43 10.31 -7.60
N ARG A 168 -10.09 11.59 -7.60
CA ARG A 168 -10.88 12.65 -8.24
C ARG A 168 -10.07 13.91 -8.48
N GLU A 169 -10.51 14.68 -9.45
CA GLU A 169 -10.12 16.07 -9.59
C GLU A 169 -10.85 16.95 -8.57
N THR A 170 -10.22 18.05 -8.16
CA THR A 170 -10.79 19.04 -7.24
C THR A 170 -10.63 20.44 -7.83
N ALA A 171 -11.53 21.36 -7.47
CA ALA A 171 -11.54 22.72 -8.00
C ALA A 171 -10.27 23.52 -7.65
N ASP A 172 -9.56 23.14 -6.58
CA ASP A 172 -8.31 23.75 -6.14
C ASP A 172 -7.06 23.14 -6.81
N GLY A 173 -7.25 22.25 -7.80
CA GLY A 173 -6.15 21.53 -8.45
C GLY A 173 -5.44 20.52 -7.56
N GLY A 174 -6.08 20.04 -6.50
CA GLY A 174 -5.51 19.06 -5.59
C GLY A 174 -4.73 19.64 -4.40
N LYS A 175 -4.66 20.95 -4.23
CA LYS A 175 -3.85 21.60 -3.18
C LYS A 175 -4.20 21.10 -1.78
N ALA A 176 -5.49 21.01 -1.44
CA ALA A 176 -5.92 20.52 -0.13
C ALA A 176 -5.58 19.01 0.07
N ILE A 177 -5.66 18.21 -1.00
CA ILE A 177 -5.27 16.80 -0.99
C ILE A 177 -3.77 16.69 -0.72
N VAL A 178 -2.94 17.42 -1.45
CA VAL A 178 -1.47 17.44 -1.28
C VAL A 178 -1.12 17.84 0.16
N ALA A 179 -1.60 18.96 0.64
CA ALA A 179 -1.32 19.44 2.00
C ALA A 179 -1.75 18.45 3.09
N GLY A 180 -2.87 17.74 2.88
CA GLY A 180 -3.33 16.68 3.77
C GLY A 180 -2.37 15.48 3.79
N ASN A 181 -1.88 15.06 2.62
CA ASN A 181 -0.95 13.93 2.49
C ASN A 181 0.44 14.28 3.03
N GLU A 182 0.96 15.48 2.78
CA GLU A 182 2.21 15.97 3.35
C GLU A 182 2.16 16.00 4.90
N ARG A 183 1.05 16.45 5.48
CA ARG A 183 0.87 16.45 6.93
C ARG A 183 0.92 15.03 7.52
N VAL A 184 0.27 14.07 6.88
CA VAL A 184 0.28 12.67 7.31
C VAL A 184 1.68 12.08 7.17
N LEU A 185 2.36 12.34 6.05
CA LEU A 185 3.72 11.86 5.82
C LEU A 185 4.68 12.45 6.84
N ARG A 186 4.61 13.76 7.10
CA ARG A 186 5.43 14.45 8.13
C ARG A 186 5.32 13.77 9.50
N ALA A 187 4.10 13.45 9.94
CA ALA A 187 3.90 12.75 11.21
C ALA A 187 4.58 11.37 11.22
N ARG A 188 4.51 10.62 10.12
CA ARG A 188 5.14 9.30 9.99
C ARG A 188 6.68 9.40 9.94
N LEU A 189 7.19 10.40 9.25
CA LEU A 189 8.63 10.61 9.15
C LEU A 189 9.23 11.15 10.45
N ALA A 190 8.48 11.97 11.19
CA ALA A 190 8.88 12.39 12.53
C ALA A 190 9.05 11.19 13.48
N ASP A 191 8.12 10.25 13.48
CA ASP A 191 8.24 8.99 14.22
C ASP A 191 9.48 8.20 13.76
N ALA A 192 9.65 8.05 12.44
CA ALA A 192 10.78 7.31 11.88
C ALA A 192 12.13 7.97 12.26
N LYS A 193 12.21 9.30 12.18
CA LYS A 193 13.41 10.06 12.57
C LYS A 193 13.71 9.91 14.05
N PHE A 194 12.70 10.01 14.89
CA PHE A 194 12.86 9.81 16.34
C PHE A 194 13.49 8.44 16.65
N PHE A 195 12.96 7.37 16.08
CA PHE A 195 13.50 6.02 16.29
C PHE A 195 14.89 5.85 15.67
N TRP A 196 15.11 6.39 14.47
CA TRP A 196 16.43 6.39 13.83
C TRP A 196 17.49 7.06 14.70
N ASP A 197 17.21 8.26 15.20
CA ASP A 197 18.12 9.00 16.04
C ASP A 197 18.35 8.32 17.42
N LEU A 198 17.31 7.69 17.96
CA LEU A 198 17.40 6.93 19.20
C LEU A 198 18.25 5.66 19.03
N ASP A 199 18.05 4.93 17.95
CA ASP A 199 18.78 3.69 17.67
C ASP A 199 20.27 3.95 17.43
N ARG A 200 20.62 5.08 16.82
CA ARG A 200 22.03 5.48 16.63
C ARG A 200 22.76 5.84 17.93
N LYS A 201 22.05 6.22 18.98
CA LYS A 201 22.65 6.55 20.30
C LYS A 201 23.05 5.32 21.10
N VAL A 202 22.51 4.16 20.77
CA VAL A 202 22.67 2.95 21.56
C VAL A 202 23.30 1.87 20.72
N LYS A 203 24.41 1.28 21.20
CA LYS A 203 25.05 0.15 20.52
C LYS A 203 24.15 -1.08 20.56
N LEU A 204 24.14 -1.85 19.48
CA LEU A 204 23.30 -3.05 19.34
C LEU A 204 23.57 -4.06 20.47
N GLU A 205 24.83 -4.24 20.88
CA GLU A 205 25.24 -5.14 21.95
C GLU A 205 24.56 -4.84 23.29
N SER A 206 24.32 -3.57 23.60
CA SER A 206 23.69 -3.19 24.86
C SER A 206 22.20 -3.60 24.94
N ARG A 207 21.60 -3.97 23.79
CA ARG A 207 20.21 -4.45 23.72
C ARG A 207 20.08 -5.95 23.92
N GLU A 208 21.17 -6.72 23.84
CA GLU A 208 21.18 -8.20 23.99
C GLU A 208 20.49 -8.65 25.28
N GLY A 209 20.77 -7.98 26.39
CA GLY A 209 20.18 -8.29 27.69
C GLY A 209 18.65 -8.22 27.74
N SER A 210 18.04 -7.36 26.91
CA SER A 210 16.58 -7.20 26.84
C SER A 210 15.86 -8.36 26.16
N LEU A 211 16.56 -9.17 25.35
CA LEU A 211 16.01 -10.33 24.66
C LEU A 211 15.53 -11.43 25.61
N LYS A 212 16.02 -11.43 26.86
CA LYS A 212 15.55 -12.35 27.92
C LYS A 212 14.09 -12.09 28.30
N ASN A 213 13.60 -10.87 28.07
CA ASN A 213 12.23 -10.46 28.41
C ASN A 213 11.23 -10.67 27.25
N VAL A 214 11.71 -11.10 26.08
CA VAL A 214 10.87 -11.30 24.89
C VAL A 214 10.65 -12.79 24.68
N THR A 215 9.42 -13.26 24.86
CA THR A 215 9.06 -14.66 24.61
C THR A 215 9.13 -14.97 23.12
N PHE A 216 9.98 -15.93 22.73
CA PHE A 216 10.01 -16.45 21.37
C PHE A 216 8.90 -17.47 21.13
N HIS A 217 8.81 -18.46 22.03
CA HIS A 217 7.80 -19.51 21.96
C HIS A 217 7.62 -20.15 23.35
N ALA A 218 6.37 -20.45 23.73
CA ALA A 218 6.05 -20.98 25.06
C ALA A 218 6.86 -22.21 25.49
N LYS A 219 7.23 -23.09 24.55
CA LYS A 219 8.01 -24.30 24.81
C LYS A 219 9.51 -24.17 24.47
N LEU A 220 9.92 -23.12 23.77
CA LEU A 220 11.29 -22.92 23.28
C LEU A 220 12.00 -21.76 23.97
N GLY A 221 11.32 -21.07 24.89
CA GLY A 221 11.87 -20.01 25.69
C GLY A 221 11.84 -18.63 25.05
N THR A 222 12.79 -17.80 25.44
CA THR A 222 12.93 -16.39 25.05
C THR A 222 13.69 -16.22 23.74
N LEU A 223 13.72 -14.98 23.21
CA LEU A 223 14.61 -14.64 22.09
C LEU A 223 16.08 -14.87 22.46
N ALA A 224 16.49 -14.56 23.71
CA ALA A 224 17.85 -14.85 24.17
C ALA A 224 18.19 -16.35 24.07
N ASP A 225 17.26 -17.23 24.47
CA ASP A 225 17.46 -18.69 24.35
C ASP A 225 17.56 -19.11 22.87
N LYS A 226 16.77 -18.50 21.99
CA LYS A 226 16.87 -18.73 20.55
C LYS A 226 18.24 -18.31 20.03
N MET A 227 18.72 -17.12 20.38
CA MET A 227 20.01 -16.60 19.91
C MET A 227 21.17 -17.46 20.43
N ALA A 228 21.11 -17.95 21.66
CA ALA A 228 22.09 -18.88 22.19
C ALA A 228 22.19 -20.16 21.34
N ARG A 229 21.05 -20.74 20.93
CA ARG A 229 21.02 -21.90 20.03
C ARG A 229 21.56 -21.57 18.63
N VAL A 230 21.19 -20.40 18.07
CA VAL A 230 21.69 -19.93 16.76
C VAL A 230 23.21 -19.76 16.79
N ARG A 231 23.76 -19.19 17.86
CA ARG A 231 25.20 -19.01 18.04
C ARG A 231 25.96 -20.33 18.04
N VAL A 232 25.48 -21.32 18.79
CA VAL A 232 26.09 -22.66 18.84
C VAL A 232 26.08 -23.29 17.45
N LEU A 233 24.91 -23.28 16.80
CA LEU A 233 24.75 -23.90 15.48
C LEU A 233 25.58 -23.17 14.40
N ALA A 234 25.59 -21.85 14.38
CA ALA A 234 26.39 -21.08 13.43
C ALA A 234 27.89 -21.33 13.59
N THR A 235 28.37 -21.41 14.84
CA THR A 235 29.79 -21.71 15.13
C THR A 235 30.16 -23.13 14.69
N GLU A 236 29.24 -24.08 14.84
CA GLU A 236 29.44 -25.47 14.37
C GLU A 236 29.47 -25.50 12.83
N ILE A 237 28.53 -24.87 12.16
CA ILE A 237 28.49 -24.80 10.69
C ILE A 237 29.73 -24.14 10.12
N ALA A 238 30.29 -23.14 10.78
CA ALA A 238 31.44 -22.37 10.30
C ALA A 238 32.67 -23.25 10.04
N GLN A 239 32.82 -24.39 10.73
CA GLN A 239 33.95 -25.31 10.49
C GLN A 239 33.89 -26.01 9.13
N TYR A 240 32.71 -26.10 8.51
CA TYR A 240 32.48 -26.73 7.21
C TYR A 240 32.50 -25.71 6.05
N VAL A 241 32.64 -24.41 6.36
CA VAL A 241 32.66 -23.35 5.35
C VAL A 241 34.11 -22.88 5.15
N PRO A 242 34.72 -23.11 3.98
CA PRO A 242 36.09 -22.68 3.71
C PRO A 242 36.27 -21.18 3.89
N GLY A 243 37.27 -20.78 4.68
CA GLY A 243 37.58 -19.36 4.92
C GLY A 243 36.66 -18.66 5.94
N ALA A 244 35.75 -19.36 6.59
CA ALA A 244 34.92 -18.79 7.65
C ALA A 244 35.75 -18.46 8.89
N ASP A 245 35.63 -17.21 9.35
CA ASP A 245 36.19 -16.74 10.63
C ASP A 245 35.20 -17.03 11.75
N LYS A 246 35.52 -18.01 12.61
CA LYS A 246 34.61 -18.44 13.69
C LYS A 246 34.28 -17.33 14.69
N ASP A 247 35.17 -16.39 14.94
CA ASP A 247 34.90 -15.29 15.90
C ASP A 247 33.96 -14.26 15.29
N LYS A 248 34.11 -13.98 14.01
CA LYS A 248 33.12 -13.15 13.27
C LYS A 248 31.76 -13.79 13.18
N VAL A 249 31.71 -15.11 12.93
CA VAL A 249 30.45 -15.85 12.89
C VAL A 249 29.74 -15.82 14.25
N ARG A 250 30.50 -16.05 15.34
CA ARG A 250 29.97 -15.95 16.71
C ARG A 250 29.44 -14.54 16.98
N ARG A 251 30.26 -13.54 16.67
CA ARG A 251 29.88 -12.13 16.86
C ARG A 251 28.63 -11.74 16.06
N ALA A 252 28.52 -12.19 14.80
CA ALA A 252 27.33 -11.97 14.00
C ALA A 252 26.08 -12.64 14.61
N ALA A 253 26.22 -13.87 15.12
CA ALA A 253 25.13 -14.58 15.78
C ALA A 253 24.69 -13.93 17.10
N ASP A 254 25.61 -13.32 17.84
CA ASP A 254 25.29 -12.58 19.08
C ASP A 254 24.52 -11.29 18.79
N LEU A 255 24.71 -10.67 17.60
CA LEU A 255 24.09 -9.40 17.20
C LEU A 255 22.86 -9.54 16.28
N ALA A 256 22.51 -10.75 15.90
CA ALA A 256 21.35 -11.02 15.01
C ALA A 256 19.98 -11.04 15.78
#